data_bc8feaf3288e74482ab374fe73125729
#
_entry.id   bc8feaf3288e74482ab374fe73125729
#
_cell.length_a   1.000
_cell.length_b   1.000
_cell.length_c   1.000
_cell.angle_alpha   90.00
_cell.angle_beta   90.00
_cell.angle_gamma   90.00
#
_symmetry.space_group_name_H-M   'P 1'
#
loop_
_entity.id
_entity.type
_entity.pdbx_description
1 polymer ?
#
loop_
_entity_poly.entity_id
_entity_poly.type
_entity_poly.pdbx_seq_one_letter_code
_entity_poly.pdbx_strand_id
1 'polypeptide(L)'
;GLVTLFSATYYQKAATGDALAAVKKQLIGVALGAAACVTLSRVPYRVFRRPKVTLLLLATSALLLILVIIPGVGVSINGSRRWLNFFGLSMQPSEYAKYAMVIFMAGALDRRGEAIRHLFTGIVPLLVVPGVMFLLILEQPTLSTGGSILICALIMLFC
;
A
#
# COMPACT_ATOMS: atom_id res chain seq x y z
N GLY A 1 2.15 15.97 -13.57
CA GLY A 1 0.93 15.63 -12.84
C GLY A 1 -0.37 16.00 -13.55
N LEU A 2 -1.16 16.95 -12.99
CA LEU A 2 -2.49 17.31 -13.54
C LEU A 2 -2.44 17.84 -14.97
N VAL A 3 -1.45 18.68 -15.29
CA VAL A 3 -1.28 19.25 -16.64
C VAL A 3 -0.96 18.18 -17.68
N THR A 4 -0.06 17.28 -17.38
CA THR A 4 0.30 16.14 -18.26
C THR A 4 -0.86 15.16 -18.44
N LEU A 5 -1.64 14.93 -17.37
CA LEU A 5 -2.83 14.10 -17.44
C LEU A 5 -3.90 14.75 -18.33
N PHE A 6 -4.14 16.06 -18.16
CA PHE A 6 -5.07 16.81 -19.01
C PHE A 6 -4.66 16.74 -20.49
N SER A 7 -3.37 17.00 -20.77
CA SER A 7 -2.85 16.95 -22.15
C SER A 7 -3.01 15.56 -22.76
N ALA A 8 -2.61 14.50 -22.05
CA ALA A 8 -2.72 13.13 -22.54
C ALA A 8 -4.18 12.66 -22.73
N THR A 9 -5.06 13.04 -21.78
CA THR A 9 -6.46 12.63 -21.82
C THR A 9 -7.26 13.43 -22.85
N TYR A 10 -6.87 14.67 -23.13
CA TYR A 10 -7.50 15.52 -24.13
C TYR A 10 -7.41 14.89 -25.54
N TYR A 11 -6.23 14.42 -25.93
CA TYR A 11 -6.04 13.77 -27.23
C TYR A 11 -6.73 12.40 -27.35
N GLN A 12 -6.75 11.61 -26.27
CA GLN A 12 -7.37 10.28 -26.31
C GLN A 12 -8.90 10.29 -26.20
N LYS A 13 -9.47 11.27 -25.51
CA LYS A 13 -10.90 11.33 -25.19
C LYS A 13 -11.62 12.55 -25.75
N ALA A 14 -10.96 13.34 -26.59
CA ALA A 14 -11.61 14.46 -27.30
C ALA A 14 -12.79 14.01 -28.16
N ALA A 15 -12.77 12.77 -28.63
CA ALA A 15 -13.84 12.17 -29.40
C ALA A 15 -15.05 11.70 -28.56
N THR A 16 -14.91 11.52 -27.24
CA THR A 16 -15.95 10.97 -26.35
C THR A 16 -16.47 11.93 -25.30
N GLY A 17 -15.98 13.18 -25.23
CA GLY A 17 -16.47 14.21 -24.27
C GLY A 17 -16.08 14.01 -22.79
N ASP A 18 -15.42 12.92 -22.43
CA ASP A 18 -15.16 12.49 -21.06
C ASP A 18 -13.82 12.97 -20.45
N ALA A 19 -13.08 13.86 -21.14
CA ALA A 19 -11.81 14.38 -20.63
C ALA A 19 -11.97 15.14 -19.30
N LEU A 20 -13.04 15.89 -19.17
CA LEU A 20 -13.38 16.63 -17.94
C LEU A 20 -13.71 15.69 -16.76
N ALA A 21 -14.36 14.56 -17.01
CA ALA A 21 -14.68 13.59 -15.97
C ALA A 21 -13.42 12.94 -15.38
N ALA A 22 -12.42 12.64 -16.21
CA ALA A 22 -11.14 12.10 -15.75
C ALA A 22 -10.37 13.10 -14.89
N VAL A 23 -10.35 14.38 -15.29
CA VAL A 23 -9.69 15.45 -14.51
C VAL A 23 -10.42 15.72 -13.20
N LYS A 24 -11.77 15.74 -13.20
CA LYS A 24 -12.56 15.84 -11.95
C LYS A 24 -12.23 14.71 -10.98
N LYS A 25 -12.19 13.48 -11.46
CA LYS A 25 -11.86 12.31 -10.64
C LYS A 25 -10.46 12.43 -10.04
N GLN A 26 -9.49 12.88 -10.82
CA GLN A 26 -8.12 13.10 -10.35
C GLN A 26 -8.03 14.25 -9.32
N LEU A 27 -8.78 15.35 -9.53
CA LEU A 27 -8.83 16.46 -8.58
C LEU A 27 -9.40 16.03 -7.22
N ILE A 28 -10.46 15.23 -7.23
CA ILE A 28 -11.03 14.66 -5.99
C ILE A 28 -9.99 13.79 -5.28
N GLY A 29 -9.26 12.93 -6.02
CA GLY A 29 -8.19 12.12 -5.47
C GLY A 29 -7.06 12.95 -4.84
N VAL A 30 -6.64 14.02 -5.52
CA VAL A 30 -5.62 14.94 -5.01
C VAL A 30 -6.11 15.69 -3.76
N ALA A 31 -7.35 16.17 -3.75
CA ALA A 31 -7.92 16.84 -2.60
C ALA A 31 -8.03 15.91 -1.38
N LEU A 32 -8.50 14.67 -1.58
CA LEU A 32 -8.56 13.66 -0.53
C LEU A 32 -7.15 13.28 -0.03
N GLY A 33 -6.19 13.11 -0.94
CA GLY A 33 -4.80 12.82 -0.59
C GLY A 33 -4.15 13.96 0.19
N ALA A 34 -4.39 15.22 -0.19
CA ALA A 34 -3.90 16.38 0.53
C ALA A 34 -4.53 16.49 1.93
N ALA A 35 -5.84 16.28 2.04
CA ALA A 35 -6.54 16.26 3.33
C ALA A 35 -6.00 15.15 4.24
N ALA A 36 -5.79 13.93 3.70
CA ALA A 36 -5.20 12.82 4.44
C ALA A 36 -3.76 13.14 4.88
N CYS A 37 -2.96 13.76 4.02
CA CYS A 37 -1.60 14.18 4.35
C CYS A 37 -1.58 15.20 5.50
N VAL A 38 -2.42 16.21 5.46
CA VAL A 38 -2.53 17.24 6.52
C VAL A 38 -3.04 16.62 7.83
N THR A 39 -4.00 15.71 7.79
CA THR A 39 -4.50 15.02 8.99
C THR A 39 -3.43 14.10 9.60
N LEU A 40 -2.76 13.31 8.77
CA LEU A 40 -1.69 12.42 9.23
C LEU A 40 -0.47 13.18 9.75
N SER A 41 -0.13 14.35 9.19
CA SER A 41 0.98 15.18 9.67
C SER A 41 0.76 15.70 11.10
N ARG A 42 -0.50 15.82 11.52
CA ARG A 42 -0.86 16.24 12.90
C ARG A 42 -0.89 15.07 13.89
N VAL A 43 -0.85 13.84 13.40
CA VAL A 43 -0.82 12.65 14.27
C VAL A 43 0.60 12.44 14.79
N PRO A 44 0.83 12.42 16.10
CA PRO A 44 2.16 12.21 16.65
C PRO A 44 2.63 10.79 16.32
N TYR A 45 3.87 10.66 15.85
CA TYR A 45 4.47 9.37 15.46
C TYR A 45 4.40 8.31 16.57
N ARG A 46 4.29 8.73 17.85
CA ARG A 46 4.14 7.86 19.03
C ARG A 46 2.92 6.94 18.94
N VAL A 47 1.88 7.33 18.18
CA VAL A 47 0.69 6.49 17.96
C VAL A 47 1.07 5.25 17.14
N PHE A 48 1.92 5.41 16.14
CA PHE A 48 2.40 4.31 15.30
C PHE A 48 3.39 3.37 16.02
N ARG A 49 3.96 3.81 17.14
CA ARG A 49 4.80 2.98 18.01
C ARG A 49 3.98 1.96 18.81
N ARG A 50 2.66 2.17 18.98
CA ARG A 50 1.79 1.26 19.72
C ARG A 50 1.59 -0.05 18.95
N PRO A 51 1.87 -1.23 19.58
CA PRO A 51 1.79 -2.52 18.88
C PRO A 51 0.38 -2.82 18.36
N LYS A 52 -0.66 -2.36 19.05
CA LYS A 52 -2.06 -2.52 18.63
C LYS A 52 -2.34 -1.80 17.30
N VAL A 53 -1.79 -0.59 17.11
CA VAL A 53 -1.99 0.22 15.91
C VAL A 53 -1.25 -0.39 14.72
N THR A 54 0.01 -0.79 14.90
CA THR A 54 0.80 -1.43 13.85
C THR A 54 0.21 -2.77 13.42
N LEU A 55 -0.28 -3.56 14.40
CA LEU A 55 -0.94 -4.84 14.11
C LEU A 55 -2.28 -4.63 13.38
N LEU A 56 -3.06 -3.61 13.76
CA LEU A 56 -4.30 -3.25 13.08
C LEU A 56 -4.05 -2.84 11.63
N LEU A 57 -3.04 -1.99 11.38
CA LEU A 57 -2.65 -1.58 10.02
C LEU A 57 -2.23 -2.79 9.18
N LEU A 58 -1.49 -3.72 9.76
CA LEU A 58 -1.07 -4.94 9.08
C LEU A 58 -2.27 -5.85 8.79
N ALA A 59 -3.16 -6.05 9.77
CA ALA A 59 -4.35 -6.88 9.61
C ALA A 59 -5.30 -6.30 8.56
N THR A 60 -5.52 -4.99 8.54
CA THR A 60 -6.33 -4.33 7.51
C THR A 60 -5.70 -4.44 6.14
N SER A 61 -4.37 -4.35 6.02
CA SER A 61 -3.69 -4.54 4.74
C SER A 61 -3.80 -5.98 4.23
N ALA A 62 -3.63 -6.98 5.10
CA ALA A 62 -3.81 -8.38 4.76
C ALA A 62 -5.26 -8.68 4.33
N LEU A 63 -6.22 -8.14 5.05
CA LEU A 63 -7.64 -8.28 4.70
C LEU A 63 -7.96 -7.68 3.34
N LEU A 64 -7.44 -6.50 3.03
CA LEU A 64 -7.62 -5.86 1.71
C LEU A 64 -6.95 -6.65 0.59
N LEU A 65 -5.76 -7.24 0.83
CA LEU A 65 -5.09 -8.10 -0.13
C LEU A 65 -5.91 -9.36 -0.42
N ILE A 66 -6.45 -10.00 0.61
CA ILE A 66 -7.32 -11.18 0.46
C ILE A 66 -8.61 -10.79 -0.28
N LEU A 67 -9.21 -9.65 0.05
CA LEU A 67 -10.45 -9.17 -0.56
C LEU A 67 -10.33 -8.98 -2.08
N VAL A 68 -9.16 -8.52 -2.56
CA VAL A 68 -8.89 -8.34 -4.00
C VAL A 68 -8.82 -9.67 -4.74
N ILE A 69 -8.36 -10.74 -4.08
CA ILE A 69 -8.23 -12.06 -4.69
C ILE A 69 -9.61 -12.69 -4.91
N ILE A 70 -10.61 -12.32 -4.10
CA ILE A 70 -11.97 -12.86 -4.20
C ILE A 70 -12.61 -12.46 -5.55
N PRO A 71 -13.07 -13.43 -6.36
CA PRO A 71 -13.75 -13.13 -7.61
C PRO A 71 -15.06 -12.37 -7.35
N GLY A 72 -15.24 -11.26 -8.08
CA GLY A 72 -16.42 -10.39 -7.96
C GLY A 72 -16.20 -9.08 -7.20
N VAL A 73 -15.13 -8.95 -6.40
CA VAL A 73 -14.80 -7.73 -5.64
C VAL A 73 -13.65 -6.97 -6.29
N GLY A 74 -12.62 -7.68 -6.76
CA GLY A 74 -11.47 -7.10 -7.44
C GLY A 74 -11.78 -6.74 -8.89
N VAL A 75 -11.40 -5.54 -9.32
CA VAL A 75 -11.45 -5.10 -10.71
C VAL A 75 -10.24 -5.62 -11.46
N SER A 76 -10.50 -6.35 -12.55
CA SER A 76 -9.45 -6.84 -13.45
C SER A 76 -9.09 -5.74 -14.45
N ILE A 77 -7.83 -5.29 -14.42
CA ILE A 77 -7.24 -4.39 -15.40
C ILE A 77 -6.06 -5.12 -16.03
N ASN A 78 -6.05 -5.24 -17.37
CA ASN A 78 -5.02 -5.97 -18.12
C ASN A 78 -4.82 -7.44 -17.66
N GLY A 79 -5.91 -8.14 -17.35
CA GLY A 79 -5.89 -9.56 -16.99
C GLY A 79 -5.48 -9.87 -15.55
N SER A 80 -5.15 -8.87 -14.74
CA SER A 80 -4.80 -9.07 -13.32
C SER A 80 -5.73 -8.31 -12.38
N ARG A 81 -6.20 -9.01 -11.34
CA ARG A 81 -7.09 -8.47 -10.31
C ARG A 81 -6.24 -7.81 -9.22
N ARG A 82 -6.07 -6.48 -9.30
CA ARG A 82 -5.18 -5.71 -8.40
C ARG A 82 -5.86 -4.49 -7.83
N TRP A 83 -7.03 -4.12 -8.33
CA TRP A 83 -7.68 -2.87 -8.01
C TRP A 83 -9.00 -3.12 -7.28
N LEU A 84 -9.22 -2.36 -6.23
CA LEU A 84 -10.53 -2.22 -5.59
C LEU A 84 -11.15 -0.90 -6.03
N ASN A 85 -12.43 -0.95 -6.35
CA ASN A 85 -13.18 0.24 -6.74
C ASN A 85 -14.10 0.64 -5.58
N PHE A 86 -13.71 1.67 -4.84
CA PHE A 86 -14.53 2.26 -3.80
C PHE A 86 -15.11 3.59 -4.28
N PHE A 87 -16.43 3.70 -4.43
CA PHE A 87 -17.12 4.93 -4.83
C PHE A 87 -16.53 5.60 -6.08
N GLY A 88 -16.08 4.81 -7.07
CA GLY A 88 -15.48 5.34 -8.29
C GLY A 88 -13.99 5.71 -8.19
N LEU A 89 -13.37 5.60 -7.02
CA LEU A 89 -11.93 5.71 -6.83
C LEU A 89 -11.30 4.30 -6.86
N SER A 90 -10.36 4.09 -7.77
CA SER A 90 -9.60 2.84 -7.83
C SER A 90 -8.42 2.91 -6.87
N MET A 91 -8.37 1.99 -5.92
CA MET A 91 -7.29 1.83 -4.94
C MET A 91 -6.60 0.49 -5.15
N GLN A 92 -5.27 0.48 -5.08
CA GLN A 92 -4.48 -0.75 -5.12
C GLN A 92 -4.07 -1.14 -3.70
N PRO A 93 -4.60 -2.24 -3.13
CA PRO A 93 -4.29 -2.66 -1.76
C PRO A 93 -2.82 -2.93 -1.49
N SER A 94 -2.07 -3.39 -2.48
CA SER A 94 -0.64 -3.64 -2.35
C SER A 94 0.18 -2.36 -2.10
N GLU A 95 -0.28 -1.19 -2.55
CA GLU A 95 0.35 0.09 -2.20
C GLU A 95 0.18 0.40 -0.71
N TYR A 96 -1.05 0.22 -0.19
CA TYR A 96 -1.31 0.38 1.25
C TYR A 96 -0.50 -0.63 2.09
N ALA A 97 -0.37 -1.88 1.62
CA ALA A 97 0.39 -2.92 2.30
C ALA A 97 1.87 -2.56 2.47
N LYS A 98 2.50 -1.89 1.49
CA LYS A 98 3.89 -1.39 1.61
C LYS A 98 4.06 -0.45 2.80
N TYR A 99 3.18 0.54 2.93
CA TYR A 99 3.26 1.49 4.06
C TYR A 99 2.97 0.82 5.40
N ALA A 100 1.96 -0.04 5.47
CA ALA A 100 1.65 -0.80 6.68
C ALA A 100 2.83 -1.66 7.12
N MET A 101 3.53 -2.29 6.17
CA MET A 101 4.71 -3.10 6.41
C MET A 101 5.88 -2.28 6.96
N VAL A 102 6.18 -1.12 6.35
CA VAL A 102 7.27 -0.24 6.82
C VAL A 102 7.00 0.22 8.26
N ILE A 103 5.77 0.63 8.56
CA ILE A 103 5.39 1.06 9.92
C ILE A 103 5.49 -0.10 10.90
N PHE A 104 5.06 -1.30 10.52
CA PHE A 104 5.17 -2.50 11.34
C PHE A 104 6.63 -2.85 11.62
N MET A 105 7.48 -2.90 10.58
CA MET A 105 8.90 -3.22 10.72
C MET A 105 9.61 -2.21 11.61
N ALA A 106 9.41 -0.91 11.40
CA ALA A 106 9.99 0.15 12.24
C ALA A 106 9.60 -0.01 13.72
N GLY A 107 8.31 -0.25 13.98
CA GLY A 107 7.84 -0.45 15.36
C GLY A 107 8.30 -1.78 15.96
N ALA A 108 8.50 -2.82 15.17
CA ALA A 108 8.98 -4.12 15.64
C ALA A 108 10.50 -4.10 15.94
N LEU A 109 11.28 -3.42 15.10
CA LEU A 109 12.72 -3.19 15.31
C LEU A 109 12.98 -2.37 16.57
N ASP A 110 12.25 -1.26 16.75
CA ASP A 110 12.36 -0.40 17.93
C ASP A 110 12.06 -1.16 19.25
N ARG A 111 11.09 -2.07 19.24
CA ARG A 111 10.73 -2.87 20.44
C ARG A 111 11.71 -3.98 20.76
N ARG A 112 12.39 -4.53 19.75
CA ARG A 112 13.28 -5.70 19.94
C ARG A 112 14.69 -5.32 20.39
N GLY A 113 15.15 -4.10 20.10
CA GLY A 113 16.47 -3.62 20.54
C GLY A 113 17.58 -4.63 20.27
N GLU A 114 18.33 -5.00 21.32
CA GLU A 114 19.44 -5.96 21.20
C GLU A 114 19.05 -7.40 20.86
N ALA A 115 17.79 -7.80 21.03
CA ALA A 115 17.32 -9.15 20.70
C ALA A 115 17.42 -9.46 19.19
N ILE A 116 17.60 -8.44 18.35
CA ILE A 116 17.83 -8.58 16.90
C ILE A 116 19.14 -9.31 16.60
N ARG A 117 20.11 -9.30 17.50
CA ARG A 117 21.40 -10.01 17.34
C ARG A 117 21.26 -11.52 17.24
N HIS A 118 20.15 -12.08 17.71
CA HIS A 118 19.85 -13.51 17.58
C HIS A 118 19.05 -13.80 16.32
N LEU A 119 19.61 -14.59 15.38
CA LEU A 119 19.00 -14.95 14.10
C LEU A 119 17.59 -15.55 14.28
N PHE A 120 17.45 -16.61 15.07
CA PHE A 120 16.20 -17.36 15.16
C PHE A 120 15.11 -16.68 16.01
N THR A 121 15.46 -15.96 17.06
CA THR A 121 14.50 -15.30 17.95
C THR A 121 14.25 -13.84 17.59
N GLY A 122 15.20 -13.20 16.92
CA GLY A 122 15.13 -11.80 16.50
C GLY A 122 14.69 -11.61 15.06
N ILE A 123 15.48 -12.10 14.12
CA ILE A 123 15.36 -11.79 12.69
C ILE A 123 14.26 -12.65 12.02
N VAL A 124 14.26 -13.97 12.25
CA VAL A 124 13.33 -14.89 11.57
C VAL A 124 11.87 -14.49 11.79
N PRO A 125 11.36 -14.31 13.01
CA PRO A 125 9.95 -13.95 13.21
C PRO A 125 9.62 -12.55 12.68
N LEU A 126 10.63 -11.69 12.48
CA LEU A 126 10.45 -10.38 11.87
C LEU A 126 10.29 -10.47 10.36
N LEU A 127 11.00 -11.42 9.70
CA LEU A 127 10.92 -11.67 8.27
C LEU A 127 9.71 -12.53 7.85
N VAL A 128 9.11 -13.28 8.76
CA VAL A 128 7.91 -14.07 8.47
C VAL A 128 6.76 -13.16 7.98
N VAL A 129 6.59 -12.01 8.60
CA VAL A 129 5.49 -11.09 8.24
C VAL A 129 5.64 -10.52 6.83
N PRO A 130 6.80 -9.92 6.44
CA PRO A 130 7.04 -9.53 5.04
C PRO A 130 6.96 -10.71 4.08
N GLY A 131 7.42 -11.89 4.48
CA GLY A 131 7.32 -13.10 3.67
C GLY A 131 5.88 -13.50 3.36
N VAL A 132 5.02 -13.53 4.36
CA VAL A 132 3.58 -13.81 4.18
C VAL A 132 2.92 -12.76 3.29
N MET A 133 3.21 -11.47 3.53
CA MET A 133 2.69 -10.39 2.69
C MET A 133 3.18 -10.50 1.24
N PHE A 134 4.43 -10.87 1.05
CA PHE A 134 4.99 -11.13 -0.28
C PHE A 134 4.24 -12.27 -1.00
N LEU A 135 3.99 -13.38 -0.32
CA LEU A 135 3.25 -14.51 -0.88
C LEU A 135 1.83 -14.11 -1.29
N LEU A 136 1.12 -13.33 -0.45
CA LEU A 136 -0.21 -12.83 -0.79
C LEU A 136 -0.20 -11.91 -2.03
N ILE A 137 0.87 -11.15 -2.23
CA ILE A 137 1.02 -10.26 -3.38
C ILE A 137 1.42 -11.03 -4.65
N LEU A 138 2.14 -12.14 -4.52
CA LEU A 138 2.47 -13.02 -5.66
C LEU A 138 1.22 -13.58 -6.34
N GLU A 139 0.16 -13.88 -5.58
CA GLU A 139 -1.14 -14.29 -6.12
C GLU A 139 -1.79 -13.21 -7.00
N GLN A 140 -1.37 -11.95 -6.88
CA GLN A 140 -1.88 -10.81 -7.66
C GLN A 140 -1.06 -10.48 -8.91
N PRO A 141 -0.29 -11.37 -9.50
CA PRO A 141 0.85 -11.30 -10.41
C PRO A 141 1.58 -9.93 -10.48
N THR A 142 2.00 -9.42 -9.33
CA THR A 142 2.74 -8.16 -9.20
C THR A 142 4.11 -8.36 -8.53
N LEU A 143 5.03 -8.99 -9.27
CA LEU A 143 6.39 -9.25 -8.79
C LEU A 143 7.13 -7.99 -8.31
N SER A 144 6.95 -6.85 -9.02
CA SER A 144 7.64 -5.60 -8.66
C SER A 144 7.18 -5.04 -7.31
N THR A 145 5.89 -5.12 -6.99
CA THR A 145 5.36 -4.62 -5.72
C THR A 145 5.72 -5.55 -4.57
N GLY A 146 5.62 -6.86 -4.77
CA GLY A 146 6.08 -7.85 -3.79
C GLY A 146 7.57 -7.74 -3.52
N GLY A 147 8.39 -7.64 -4.57
CA GLY A 147 9.84 -7.44 -4.46
C GLY A 147 10.20 -6.17 -3.68
N SER A 148 9.50 -5.07 -3.90
CA SER A 148 9.74 -3.82 -3.17
C SER A 148 9.48 -3.96 -1.66
N ILE A 149 8.49 -4.74 -1.24
CA ILE A 149 8.23 -5.01 0.19
C ILE A 149 9.38 -5.78 0.83
N LEU A 150 9.88 -6.83 0.17
CA LEU A 150 11.02 -7.59 0.69
C LEU A 150 12.30 -6.75 0.74
N ILE A 151 12.58 -5.97 -0.31
CA ILE A 151 13.75 -5.08 -0.35
C ILE A 151 13.67 -4.05 0.77
N CYS A 152 12.52 -3.39 0.96
CA CYS A 152 12.32 -2.46 2.07
C CYS A 152 12.53 -3.13 3.43
N ALA A 153 11.98 -4.33 3.64
CA ALA A 153 12.14 -5.08 4.88
C ALA A 153 13.62 -5.43 5.15
N LEU A 154 14.36 -5.86 4.11
CA LEU A 154 15.79 -6.15 4.22
C LEU A 154 16.61 -4.90 4.52
N ILE A 155 16.36 -3.79 3.79
CA ILE A 155 17.06 -2.52 4.05
C ILE A 155 16.84 -2.09 5.50
N MET A 156 15.60 -2.12 5.98
CA MET A 156 15.28 -1.75 7.36
C MET A 156 15.93 -2.65 8.42
N LEU A 157 16.24 -3.90 8.06
CA LEU A 157 16.92 -4.83 8.95
C LEU A 157 18.42 -4.51 9.08
N PHE A 158 19.04 -3.96 8.01
CA PHE A 158 20.47 -3.66 7.96
C PHE A 158 20.81 -2.21 8.34
N CYS A 159 19.82 -1.31 8.46
CA CYS A 159 19.99 0.06 8.94
C CYS A 159 19.79 0.17 10.45
#